data_3649bbba2ecfa8daefa3ad0e54bef73f
#
_entry.id   3649bbba2ecfa8daefa3ad0e54bef73f
#
_cell.length_a   1.000
_cell.length_b   1.000
_cell.length_c   1.000
_cell.angle_alpha   90.00
_cell.angle_beta   90.00
_cell.angle_gamma   90.00
#
_symmetry.space_group_name_H-M   'P 1'
#
loop_
_entity.id
_entity.type
_entity.pdbx_description
1 polymer ?
#
loop_
_entity_poly.entity_id
_entity_poly.type
_entity_poly.pdbx_seq_one_letter_code
_entity_poly.pdbx_strand_id
1 'polypeptide(L)'
;MRNAGRRKLGYYPLPVSEARNIRSLLVSSAPYAAIDPCIGDGTALIETTRNTGAHLAGIELDAERAAAAASKGISTVHGSASECRVLAETCSLLYLNPPYDSEAGPHSNKRMELIFLEHCYRWVISEGVLVFVVPAPAVGTCARLLAAQFDRISVFRLQHPESVRFNQVVLFGRRKKAYLRGEPKGAEELLRIAYKLQLLLVLTHEVSDRYAIPPSSPATITYAGLPLDAIEDALQRSVAMQNARGILVRNQQKMTGRPVTPLHKGHVGTIRDLVNCS
;
A
#
# COMPACT_ATOMS: atom_id res chain seq x y z
N MET A 1 19.67 -11.85 12.50
CA MET A 1 19.53 -10.39 12.48
C MET A 1 18.21 -10.02 11.80
N ARG A 2 17.27 -9.41 12.53
CA ARG A 2 16.01 -8.95 11.98
C ARG A 2 16.29 -7.71 11.13
N ASN A 3 15.98 -7.74 9.83
CA ASN A 3 16.07 -6.59 8.93
C ASN A 3 15.05 -5.50 9.37
N ALA A 4 15.37 -4.75 10.41
CA ALA A 4 14.50 -3.71 10.96
C ALA A 4 14.21 -2.57 9.95
N GLY A 5 15.13 -2.31 9.01
CA GLY A 5 14.97 -1.25 8.02
C GLY A 5 13.94 -1.54 6.90
N ARG A 6 13.67 -2.81 6.55
CA ARG A 6 12.68 -3.17 5.52
C ARG A 6 11.23 -3.19 6.00
N ARG A 7 11.02 -3.18 7.32
CA ARG A 7 9.68 -3.25 7.93
C ARG A 7 9.12 -1.90 8.36
N LYS A 8 9.84 -0.81 8.12
CA LYS A 8 9.34 0.52 8.44
C LYS A 8 8.08 0.79 7.61
N LEU A 9 6.95 0.96 8.28
CA LEU A 9 5.63 1.23 7.68
C LEU A 9 5.04 0.10 6.80
N GLY A 10 5.36 -1.18 7.07
CA GLY A 10 4.78 -2.30 6.31
C GLY A 10 5.20 -2.38 4.84
N TYR A 11 6.35 -1.82 4.49
CA TYR A 11 6.84 -1.82 3.11
C TYR A 11 7.36 -3.20 2.68
N TYR A 12 6.74 -3.75 1.65
CA TYR A 12 7.08 -5.02 1.01
C TYR A 12 7.24 -4.80 -0.50
N PRO A 13 8.44 -4.41 -0.98
CA PRO A 13 8.66 -4.14 -2.38
C PRO A 13 8.46 -5.42 -3.22
N LEU A 14 7.75 -5.29 -4.33
CA LEU A 14 7.63 -6.40 -5.28
C LEU A 14 8.96 -6.59 -6.00
N PRO A 15 9.50 -7.83 -6.08
CA PRO A 15 10.70 -8.11 -6.86
C PRO A 15 10.54 -7.74 -8.34
N VAL A 16 11.61 -7.23 -8.94
CA VAL A 16 11.61 -6.78 -10.35
C VAL A 16 11.20 -7.89 -11.32
N SER A 17 11.60 -9.13 -11.07
CA SER A 17 11.21 -10.29 -11.90
C SER A 17 9.69 -10.48 -11.91
N GLU A 18 9.04 -10.34 -10.76
CA GLU A 18 7.58 -10.45 -10.66
C GLU A 18 6.87 -9.27 -11.36
N ALA A 19 7.39 -8.05 -11.20
CA ALA A 19 6.86 -6.89 -11.91
C ALA A 19 6.93 -7.05 -13.44
N ARG A 20 7.99 -7.67 -13.95
CA ARG A 20 8.13 -7.99 -15.39
C ARG A 20 7.15 -9.06 -15.85
N ASN A 21 6.89 -10.08 -15.02
CA ASN A 21 5.84 -11.06 -15.31
C ASN A 21 4.47 -10.40 -15.35
N ILE A 22 4.15 -9.50 -14.40
CA ILE A 22 2.92 -8.70 -14.42
C ILE A 22 2.84 -7.88 -15.72
N ARG A 23 3.94 -7.23 -16.12
CA ARG A 23 4.01 -6.43 -17.34
C ARG A 23 3.60 -7.22 -18.60
N SER A 24 3.95 -8.51 -18.66
CA SER A 24 3.66 -9.34 -19.84
C SER A 24 2.15 -9.52 -20.09
N LEU A 25 1.30 -9.38 -19.06
CA LEU A 25 -0.15 -9.48 -19.17
C LEU A 25 -0.83 -8.16 -19.56
N LEU A 26 -0.12 -7.03 -19.52
CA LEU A 26 -0.67 -5.71 -19.77
C LEU A 26 -0.43 -5.25 -21.22
N VAL A 27 -1.48 -4.86 -21.91
CA VAL A 27 -1.41 -4.39 -23.30
C VAL A 27 -2.06 -3.00 -23.40
N SER A 28 -1.35 -2.06 -23.97
CA SER A 28 -1.88 -0.73 -24.29
C SER A 28 -1.57 -0.34 -25.73
N SER A 29 -2.47 0.36 -26.38
CA SER A 29 -2.29 0.88 -27.75
C SER A 29 -2.12 2.40 -27.78
N ALA A 30 -2.30 3.07 -26.64
CA ALA A 30 -2.22 4.52 -26.52
C ALA A 30 -1.76 4.90 -25.09
N PRO A 31 -1.32 6.15 -24.86
CA PRO A 31 -0.97 6.63 -23.52
C PRO A 31 -2.14 6.55 -22.53
N TYR A 32 -1.81 6.29 -21.26
CA TYR A 32 -2.79 6.15 -20.18
C TYR A 32 -2.21 6.55 -18.83
N ALA A 33 -3.08 6.84 -17.87
CA ALA A 33 -2.68 7.09 -16.48
C ALA A 33 -2.58 5.79 -15.66
N ALA A 34 -1.46 5.62 -14.96
CA ALA A 34 -1.25 4.57 -13.99
C ALA A 34 -0.99 5.17 -12.60
N ILE A 35 -1.72 4.70 -11.59
CA ILE A 35 -1.58 5.18 -10.21
C ILE A 35 -1.22 4.02 -9.28
N ASP A 36 -0.29 4.30 -8.35
CA ASP A 36 0.00 3.46 -7.18
C ASP A 36 -0.13 4.28 -5.89
N PRO A 37 -1.12 4.01 -5.02
CA PRO A 37 -1.28 4.73 -3.76
C PRO A 37 -0.29 4.34 -2.67
N CYS A 38 0.61 3.38 -2.92
CA CYS A 38 1.67 2.91 -2.01
C CYS A 38 2.97 2.70 -2.77
N ILE A 39 3.39 3.72 -3.54
CA ILE A 39 4.35 3.58 -4.63
C ILE A 39 5.75 3.12 -4.21
N GLY A 40 6.10 3.26 -2.92
CA GLY A 40 7.45 2.97 -2.49
C GLY A 40 8.48 3.82 -3.22
N ASP A 41 9.54 3.20 -3.70
CA ASP A 41 10.56 3.85 -4.51
C ASP A 41 10.21 3.94 -6.02
N GLY A 42 9.01 3.50 -6.40
CA GLY A 42 8.50 3.54 -7.77
C GLY A 42 8.97 2.41 -8.69
N THR A 43 9.93 1.58 -8.26
CA THR A 43 10.54 0.55 -9.13
C THR A 43 9.50 -0.46 -9.65
N ALA A 44 8.59 -0.93 -8.80
CA ALA A 44 7.58 -1.91 -9.19
C ALA A 44 6.63 -1.36 -10.26
N LEU A 45 6.14 -0.13 -10.10
CA LEU A 45 5.25 0.51 -11.08
C LEU A 45 5.96 0.74 -12.42
N ILE A 46 7.21 1.22 -12.40
CA ILE A 46 8.02 1.42 -13.62
C ILE A 46 8.18 0.11 -14.38
N GLU A 47 8.59 -0.98 -13.71
CA GLU A 47 8.79 -2.26 -14.37
C GLU A 47 7.46 -2.87 -14.88
N THR A 48 6.37 -2.70 -14.14
CA THR A 48 5.03 -3.17 -14.53
C THR A 48 4.48 -2.41 -15.74
N THR A 49 4.89 -1.16 -15.95
CA THR A 49 4.40 -0.32 -17.05
C THR A 49 5.47 -0.02 -18.12
N ARG A 50 6.60 -0.73 -18.08
CA ARG A 50 7.71 -0.51 -18.99
C ARG A 50 7.26 -0.57 -20.48
N ASN A 51 7.60 0.46 -21.26
CA ASN A 51 7.31 0.56 -22.69
C ASN A 51 5.81 0.49 -23.04
N THR A 52 4.93 1.05 -22.20
CA THR A 52 3.49 1.09 -22.45
C THR A 52 2.93 2.49 -22.71
N GLY A 53 3.75 3.54 -22.60
CA GLY A 53 3.28 4.92 -22.72
C GLY A 53 2.51 5.40 -21.47
N ALA A 54 2.69 4.78 -20.32
CA ALA A 54 2.00 5.15 -19.10
C ALA A 54 2.50 6.48 -18.52
N HIS A 55 1.58 7.35 -18.12
CA HIS A 55 1.83 8.50 -17.25
C HIS A 55 1.73 8.02 -15.78
N LEU A 56 2.84 8.03 -15.06
CA LEU A 56 2.94 7.45 -13.72
C LEU A 56 2.66 8.49 -12.64
N ALA A 57 1.79 8.15 -11.71
CA ALA A 57 1.53 8.92 -10.51
C ALA A 57 1.49 8.01 -9.29
N GLY A 58 1.86 8.53 -8.11
CA GLY A 58 1.85 7.73 -6.89
C GLY A 58 1.85 8.54 -5.62
N ILE A 59 1.57 7.84 -4.52
CA ILE A 59 1.55 8.38 -3.16
C ILE A 59 2.50 7.53 -2.30
N GLU A 60 3.30 8.18 -1.49
CA GLU A 60 4.19 7.50 -0.54
C GLU A 60 4.26 8.26 0.78
N LEU A 61 4.15 7.52 1.87
CA LEU A 61 4.17 8.08 3.22
C LEU A 61 5.58 8.38 3.72
N ASP A 62 6.58 7.60 3.30
CA ASP A 62 7.98 7.80 3.68
C ASP A 62 8.65 8.79 2.73
N ALA A 63 9.24 9.84 3.31
CA ALA A 63 9.85 10.94 2.55
C ALA A 63 11.00 10.50 1.63
N GLU A 64 11.85 9.57 2.08
CA GLU A 64 13.00 9.09 1.30
C GLU A 64 12.53 8.30 0.09
N ARG A 65 11.52 7.42 0.27
CA ARG A 65 10.95 6.66 -0.84
C ARG A 65 10.18 7.56 -1.80
N ALA A 66 9.41 8.54 -1.29
CA ALA A 66 8.71 9.50 -2.13
C ALA A 66 9.70 10.30 -3.01
N ALA A 67 10.80 10.79 -2.43
CA ALA A 67 11.85 11.48 -3.16
C ALA A 67 12.53 10.54 -4.20
N ALA A 68 12.76 9.27 -3.86
CA ALA A 68 13.32 8.29 -4.77
C ALA A 68 12.39 8.00 -5.96
N ALA A 69 11.07 7.91 -5.73
CA ALA A 69 10.09 7.74 -6.80
C ALA A 69 10.02 8.99 -7.70
N ALA A 70 9.99 10.19 -7.11
CA ALA A 70 9.98 11.46 -7.85
C ALA A 70 11.24 11.63 -8.71
N SER A 71 12.42 11.24 -8.21
CA SER A 71 13.68 11.30 -8.98
C SER A 71 13.70 10.41 -10.22
N LYS A 72 12.84 9.39 -10.28
CA LYS A 72 12.63 8.51 -11.43
C LYS A 72 11.60 9.05 -12.43
N GLY A 73 11.12 10.29 -12.26
CA GLY A 73 10.16 10.93 -13.15
C GLY A 73 8.69 10.59 -12.88
N ILE A 74 8.36 10.04 -11.71
CA ILE A 74 6.98 9.75 -11.33
C ILE A 74 6.37 10.99 -10.67
N SER A 75 5.14 11.35 -11.03
CA SER A 75 4.36 12.37 -10.31
C SER A 75 4.00 11.86 -8.91
N THR A 76 4.83 12.17 -7.92
CA THR A 76 4.74 11.60 -6.58
C THR A 76 4.25 12.62 -5.56
N VAL A 77 3.27 12.23 -4.75
CA VAL A 77 2.80 12.98 -3.58
C VAL A 77 3.37 12.32 -2.32
N HIS A 78 4.10 13.10 -1.51
CA HIS A 78 4.53 12.68 -0.18
C HIS A 78 3.40 12.92 0.82
N GLY A 79 2.84 11.85 1.37
CA GLY A 79 1.75 11.91 2.34
C GLY A 79 0.99 10.61 2.49
N SER A 80 -0.06 10.64 3.30
CA SER A 80 -0.95 9.50 3.47
C SER A 80 -1.92 9.36 2.30
N ALA A 81 -2.06 8.17 1.74
CA ALA A 81 -3.03 7.90 0.69
C ALA A 81 -4.48 8.21 1.12
N SER A 82 -4.81 8.01 2.41
CA SER A 82 -6.14 8.33 2.94
C SER A 82 -6.46 9.84 2.95
N GLU A 83 -5.44 10.68 2.90
CA GLU A 83 -5.55 12.14 2.84
C GLU A 83 -5.42 12.71 1.42
N CYS A 84 -5.20 11.83 0.45
CA CYS A 84 -5.13 12.21 -0.95
C CYS A 84 -6.50 12.06 -1.63
N ARG A 85 -6.77 12.97 -2.56
CA ARG A 85 -7.96 12.96 -3.41
C ARG A 85 -7.55 12.75 -4.85
N VAL A 86 -8.18 11.77 -5.48
CA VAL A 86 -8.13 11.52 -6.91
C VAL A 86 -9.57 11.51 -7.40
N LEU A 87 -9.84 12.16 -8.51
CA LEU A 87 -11.17 12.12 -9.09
C LEU A 87 -11.54 10.69 -9.47
N ALA A 88 -12.84 10.36 -9.34
CA ALA A 88 -13.33 9.08 -9.79
C ALA A 88 -13.09 8.94 -11.30
N GLU A 89 -12.84 7.70 -11.73
CA GLU A 89 -12.66 7.36 -13.14
C GLU A 89 -11.58 8.20 -13.85
N THR A 90 -10.37 8.27 -13.24
CA THR A 90 -9.24 9.05 -13.75
C THR A 90 -8.10 8.18 -14.28
N CYS A 91 -7.84 7.01 -13.69
CA CYS A 91 -6.74 6.15 -14.11
C CYS A 91 -7.22 4.89 -14.82
N SER A 92 -6.46 4.48 -15.83
CA SER A 92 -6.71 3.24 -16.57
C SER A 92 -6.04 2.03 -15.95
N LEU A 93 -4.98 2.24 -15.16
CA LEU A 93 -4.30 1.21 -14.40
C LEU A 93 -4.18 1.65 -12.94
N LEU A 94 -4.77 0.87 -12.05
CA LEU A 94 -4.50 0.94 -10.62
C LEU A 94 -3.57 -0.21 -10.24
N TYR A 95 -2.33 0.10 -9.92
CA TYR A 95 -1.41 -0.84 -9.31
C TYR A 95 -1.52 -0.67 -7.80
N LEU A 96 -1.83 -1.73 -7.08
CA LEU A 96 -2.09 -1.67 -5.65
C LEU A 96 -1.32 -2.78 -4.92
N ASN A 97 -0.24 -2.40 -4.24
CA ASN A 97 0.52 -3.25 -3.33
C ASN A 97 0.54 -2.61 -1.94
N PRO A 98 -0.57 -2.65 -1.19
CA PRO A 98 -0.72 -1.94 0.07
C PRO A 98 0.10 -2.60 1.19
N PRO A 99 0.33 -1.92 2.31
CA PRO A 99 0.93 -2.55 3.49
C PRO A 99 0.09 -3.73 3.97
N TYR A 100 0.77 -4.82 4.40
CA TYR A 100 0.12 -6.04 4.88
C TYR A 100 -0.03 -6.00 6.39
N ASP A 101 -0.99 -5.25 6.88
CA ASP A 101 -1.23 -5.07 8.30
C ASP A 101 -2.73 -4.93 8.59
N SER A 102 -3.07 -4.89 9.87
CA SER A 102 -4.40 -4.53 10.33
C SER A 102 -4.36 -3.11 10.89
N GLU A 103 -5.43 -2.36 10.68
CA GLU A 103 -5.54 -1.02 11.24
C GLU A 103 -5.39 -1.07 12.77
N ALA A 104 -4.46 -0.27 13.30
CA ALA A 104 -4.23 -0.18 14.74
C ALA A 104 -5.31 0.73 15.36
N GLY A 105 -6.22 0.15 16.15
CA GLY A 105 -7.21 0.92 16.91
C GLY A 105 -8.17 0.04 17.70
N PRO A 106 -8.74 0.55 18.79
CA PRO A 106 -9.60 -0.24 19.70
C PRO A 106 -10.92 -0.71 19.07
N HIS A 107 -11.29 -0.21 17.89
CA HIS A 107 -12.57 -0.52 17.21
C HIS A 107 -12.42 -0.96 15.76
N SER A 108 -11.21 -1.19 15.26
CA SER A 108 -10.96 -1.55 13.86
C SER A 108 -10.10 -2.80 13.76
N ASN A 109 -10.69 -3.87 13.21
CA ASN A 109 -9.98 -5.09 12.78
C ASN A 109 -9.93 -5.17 11.25
N LYS A 110 -10.09 -4.05 10.53
CA LYS A 110 -10.04 -4.06 9.08
C LYS A 110 -8.60 -4.22 8.63
N ARG A 111 -8.42 -5.05 7.63
CA ARG A 111 -7.13 -5.20 6.98
C ARG A 111 -6.86 -4.01 6.06
N MET A 112 -5.60 -3.57 6.03
CA MET A 112 -5.18 -2.43 5.21
C MET A 112 -5.45 -2.67 3.72
N GLU A 113 -5.32 -3.89 3.26
CA GLU A 113 -5.58 -4.26 1.86
C GLU A 113 -7.02 -3.93 1.44
N LEU A 114 -8.01 -4.17 2.34
CA LEU A 114 -9.40 -3.82 2.07
C LEU A 114 -9.62 -2.30 2.14
N ILE A 115 -9.03 -1.62 3.13
CA ILE A 115 -9.14 -0.16 3.29
C ILE A 115 -8.62 0.56 2.04
N PHE A 116 -7.44 0.18 1.57
CA PHE A 116 -6.87 0.76 0.36
C PHE A 116 -7.71 0.46 -0.88
N LEU A 117 -8.20 -0.76 -1.02
CA LEU A 117 -9.06 -1.12 -2.15
C LEU A 117 -10.37 -0.33 -2.11
N GLU A 118 -11.04 -0.20 -0.94
CA GLU A 118 -12.26 0.60 -0.76
C GLU A 118 -12.03 2.08 -1.11
N HIS A 119 -10.86 2.60 -0.79
CA HIS A 119 -10.52 3.99 -1.08
C HIS A 119 -10.23 4.23 -2.57
N CYS A 120 -9.49 3.33 -3.23
CA CYS A 120 -8.89 3.58 -4.53
C CYS A 120 -9.67 3.01 -5.73
N TYR A 121 -10.54 1.99 -5.55
CA TYR A 121 -11.17 1.31 -6.70
C TYR A 121 -11.97 2.25 -7.61
N ARG A 122 -12.51 3.35 -7.06
CA ARG A 122 -13.29 4.34 -7.80
C ARG A 122 -12.44 5.23 -8.72
N TRP A 123 -11.14 5.25 -8.52
CA TRP A 123 -10.21 5.99 -9.38
C TRP A 123 -10.08 5.35 -10.77
N VAL A 124 -10.37 4.05 -10.84
CA VAL A 124 -10.25 3.26 -12.07
C VAL A 124 -11.42 3.57 -12.99
N ILE A 125 -11.12 3.97 -14.24
CA ILE A 125 -12.15 4.19 -15.27
C ILE A 125 -12.86 2.88 -15.63
N SER A 126 -14.01 3.01 -16.27
CA SER A 126 -14.71 1.85 -16.86
C SER A 126 -13.75 1.07 -17.77
N GLU A 127 -13.72 -0.25 -17.65
CA GLU A 127 -12.81 -1.18 -18.37
C GLU A 127 -11.32 -1.01 -18.01
N GLY A 128 -10.94 -0.09 -17.14
CA GLY A 128 -9.60 0.02 -16.60
C GLY A 128 -9.18 -1.21 -15.79
N VAL A 129 -7.90 -1.36 -15.56
CA VAL A 129 -7.29 -2.56 -15.00
C VAL A 129 -6.83 -2.31 -13.55
N LEU A 130 -7.19 -3.24 -12.68
CA LEU A 130 -6.60 -3.38 -11.36
C LEU A 130 -5.50 -4.45 -11.41
N VAL A 131 -4.32 -4.12 -10.88
CA VAL A 131 -3.26 -5.06 -10.51
C VAL A 131 -3.13 -5.00 -9.00
N PHE A 132 -3.49 -6.08 -8.31
CA PHE A 132 -3.57 -6.12 -6.85
C PHE A 132 -2.64 -7.20 -6.31
N VAL A 133 -1.57 -6.78 -5.64
CA VAL A 133 -0.55 -7.65 -5.04
C VAL A 133 -0.77 -7.74 -3.55
N VAL A 134 -1.12 -8.92 -3.06
CA VAL A 134 -1.50 -9.11 -1.64
C VAL A 134 -1.18 -10.53 -1.17
N PRO A 135 -1.12 -10.77 0.14
CA PRO A 135 -1.16 -12.14 0.67
C PRO A 135 -2.47 -12.84 0.29
N ALA A 136 -2.42 -14.12 -0.05
CA ALA A 136 -3.59 -14.90 -0.49
C ALA A 136 -4.82 -14.77 0.45
N PRO A 137 -4.69 -14.78 1.79
CA PRO A 137 -5.84 -14.58 2.68
C PRO A 137 -6.54 -13.23 2.51
N ALA A 138 -5.82 -12.18 2.10
CA ALA A 138 -6.40 -10.85 1.91
C ALA A 138 -7.36 -10.80 0.70
N VAL A 139 -7.17 -11.66 -0.31
CA VAL A 139 -8.10 -11.80 -1.43
C VAL A 139 -9.50 -12.12 -0.92
N GLY A 140 -9.61 -13.07 0.03
CA GLY A 140 -10.88 -13.43 0.65
C GLY A 140 -11.55 -12.24 1.37
N THR A 141 -10.77 -11.46 2.11
CA THR A 141 -11.29 -10.26 2.80
C THR A 141 -11.85 -9.22 1.80
N CYS A 142 -11.24 -9.11 0.62
CA CYS A 142 -11.64 -8.19 -0.45
C CYS A 142 -12.66 -8.78 -1.43
N ALA A 143 -13.00 -10.07 -1.31
CA ALA A 143 -13.72 -10.85 -2.31
C ALA A 143 -15.03 -10.19 -2.77
N ARG A 144 -15.85 -9.70 -1.82
CA ARG A 144 -17.14 -9.10 -2.12
C ARG A 144 -16.99 -7.82 -2.93
N LEU A 145 -16.06 -6.96 -2.57
CA LEU A 145 -15.78 -5.72 -3.30
C LEU A 145 -15.21 -6.01 -4.69
N LEU A 146 -14.23 -6.91 -4.76
CA LEU A 146 -13.62 -7.33 -6.03
C LEU A 146 -14.69 -7.88 -6.99
N ALA A 147 -15.48 -8.84 -6.55
CA ALA A 147 -16.53 -9.44 -7.38
C ALA A 147 -17.64 -8.45 -7.76
N ALA A 148 -17.94 -7.46 -6.90
CA ALA A 148 -18.94 -6.43 -7.20
C ALA A 148 -18.47 -5.43 -8.27
N GLN A 149 -17.19 -5.03 -8.22
CA GLN A 149 -16.65 -3.91 -8.98
C GLN A 149 -15.82 -4.31 -10.21
N PHE A 150 -15.32 -5.56 -10.23
CA PHE A 150 -14.45 -6.04 -11.28
C PHE A 150 -15.00 -7.31 -11.94
N ASP A 151 -14.66 -7.50 -13.21
CA ASP A 151 -14.86 -8.75 -13.94
C ASP A 151 -13.52 -9.23 -14.52
N ARG A 152 -13.50 -10.34 -15.25
CA ARG A 152 -12.29 -10.97 -15.79
C ARG A 152 -11.19 -11.09 -14.72
N ILE A 153 -11.59 -11.52 -13.50
CA ILE A 153 -10.66 -11.66 -12.41
C ILE A 153 -9.81 -12.91 -12.62
N SER A 154 -8.49 -12.73 -12.67
CA SER A 154 -7.50 -13.83 -12.66
C SER A 154 -6.55 -13.66 -11.48
N VAL A 155 -6.23 -14.76 -10.80
CA VAL A 155 -5.32 -14.76 -9.64
C VAL A 155 -4.18 -15.72 -9.89
N PHE A 156 -2.95 -15.25 -9.69
CA PHE A 156 -1.74 -16.01 -9.90
C PHE A 156 -0.86 -16.02 -8.66
N ARG A 157 -0.17 -17.13 -8.43
CA ARG A 157 0.93 -17.20 -7.46
C ARG A 157 2.15 -16.48 -8.00
N LEU A 158 2.86 -15.80 -7.11
CA LEU A 158 4.20 -15.30 -7.36
C LEU A 158 5.23 -16.38 -6.95
N GLN A 159 6.35 -16.44 -7.65
CA GLN A 159 7.36 -17.49 -7.49
C GLN A 159 8.67 -17.02 -6.86
N HIS A 160 8.94 -15.72 -6.81
CA HIS A 160 10.15 -15.21 -6.18
C HIS A 160 10.18 -15.61 -4.69
N PRO A 161 11.33 -16.03 -4.13
CA PRO A 161 11.41 -16.53 -2.75
C PRO A 161 10.83 -15.58 -1.70
N GLU A 162 11.01 -14.26 -1.87
CA GLU A 162 10.40 -13.27 -0.96
C GLU A 162 8.88 -13.26 -1.08
N SER A 163 8.33 -13.38 -2.28
CA SER A 163 6.87 -13.43 -2.51
C SER A 163 6.26 -14.72 -1.95
N VAL A 164 6.94 -15.85 -2.13
CA VAL A 164 6.53 -17.14 -1.56
C VAL A 164 6.52 -17.09 -0.03
N ARG A 165 7.51 -16.45 0.59
CA ARG A 165 7.59 -16.31 2.05
C ARG A 165 6.36 -15.61 2.64
N PHE A 166 5.72 -14.69 1.91
CA PHE A 166 4.54 -13.96 2.34
C PHE A 166 3.25 -14.50 1.73
N ASN A 167 3.30 -15.65 1.04
CA ASN A 167 2.15 -16.21 0.31
C ASN A 167 1.50 -15.18 -0.62
N GLN A 168 2.31 -14.36 -1.29
CA GLN A 168 1.81 -13.31 -2.17
C GLN A 168 1.20 -13.90 -3.43
N VAL A 169 0.10 -13.29 -3.82
CA VAL A 169 -0.55 -13.50 -5.11
C VAL A 169 -0.70 -12.15 -5.81
N VAL A 170 -0.82 -12.18 -7.12
CA VAL A 170 -1.29 -11.04 -7.88
C VAL A 170 -2.65 -11.35 -8.47
N LEU A 171 -3.57 -10.42 -8.29
CA LEU A 171 -4.90 -10.46 -8.86
C LEU A 171 -4.98 -9.37 -9.94
N PHE A 172 -5.46 -9.75 -11.10
CA PHE A 172 -5.89 -8.85 -12.15
C PHE A 172 -7.40 -8.78 -12.17
N GLY A 173 -7.95 -7.60 -12.44
CA GLY A 173 -9.38 -7.42 -12.62
C GLY A 173 -9.66 -6.26 -13.56
N ARG A 174 -10.71 -6.37 -14.38
CA ARG A 174 -11.18 -5.29 -15.24
C ARG A 174 -12.35 -4.59 -14.56
N ARG A 175 -12.33 -3.27 -14.48
CA ARG A 175 -13.41 -2.46 -13.90
C ARG A 175 -14.70 -2.63 -14.70
N LYS A 176 -15.80 -3.00 -14.05
CA LYS A 176 -17.11 -3.14 -14.69
C LYS A 176 -17.64 -1.79 -15.19
N LYS A 177 -18.36 -1.81 -16.33
CA LYS A 177 -19.02 -0.62 -16.90
C LYS A 177 -20.21 -0.13 -16.06
N ALA A 178 -20.89 -1.05 -15.38
CA ALA A 178 -22.07 -0.74 -14.60
C ALA A 178 -22.05 -1.50 -13.29
N TYR A 179 -22.57 -0.88 -12.25
CA TYR A 179 -22.80 -1.53 -10.97
C TYR A 179 -24.01 -2.48 -11.08
N LEU A 180 -23.79 -3.74 -10.80
CA LEU A 180 -24.86 -4.73 -10.70
C LEU A 180 -25.39 -4.77 -9.26
N ARG A 181 -26.69 -4.51 -9.08
CA ARG A 181 -27.36 -4.71 -7.79
C ARG A 181 -27.51 -6.20 -7.54
N GLY A 182 -27.26 -6.63 -6.30
CA GLY A 182 -27.42 -8.02 -5.85
C GLY A 182 -26.13 -8.63 -5.32
N GLU A 183 -26.16 -9.90 -4.97
CA GLU A 183 -24.97 -10.64 -4.52
C GLU A 183 -23.98 -10.79 -5.67
N PRO A 184 -22.72 -10.39 -5.45
CA PRO A 184 -21.72 -10.42 -6.52
C PRO A 184 -21.32 -11.88 -6.82
N LYS A 185 -21.62 -12.32 -8.05
CA LYS A 185 -21.19 -13.63 -8.55
C LYS A 185 -19.66 -13.71 -8.51
N GLY A 186 -19.13 -14.87 -8.09
CA GLY A 186 -17.68 -15.13 -8.00
C GLY A 186 -17.04 -14.75 -6.66
N ALA A 187 -17.76 -14.08 -5.74
CA ALA A 187 -17.22 -13.76 -4.42
C ALA A 187 -16.82 -15.02 -3.62
N GLU A 188 -17.62 -16.08 -3.70
CA GLU A 188 -17.31 -17.36 -3.03
C GLU A 188 -16.04 -18.01 -3.55
N GLU A 189 -15.77 -17.91 -4.84
CA GLU A 189 -14.54 -18.45 -5.43
C GLU A 189 -13.31 -17.68 -4.91
N LEU A 190 -13.39 -16.36 -4.85
CA LEU A 190 -12.34 -15.51 -4.29
C LEU A 190 -12.12 -15.77 -2.79
N LEU A 191 -13.18 -16.03 -2.02
CA LEU A 191 -13.06 -16.43 -0.61
C LEU A 191 -12.24 -17.71 -0.42
N ARG A 192 -12.26 -18.62 -1.39
CA ARG A 192 -11.55 -19.90 -1.33
C ARG A 192 -10.09 -19.82 -1.78
N ILE A 193 -9.64 -18.71 -2.33
CA ILE A 193 -8.28 -18.55 -2.87
C ILE A 193 -7.21 -18.89 -1.83
N ALA A 194 -7.36 -18.43 -0.59
CA ALA A 194 -6.41 -18.72 0.48
C ALA A 194 -6.20 -20.22 0.72
N TYR A 195 -7.26 -21.02 0.56
CA TYR A 195 -7.24 -22.47 0.75
C TYR A 195 -6.78 -23.22 -0.49
N LYS A 196 -6.80 -22.58 -1.66
CA LYS A 196 -6.45 -23.17 -2.95
C LYS A 196 -5.14 -22.63 -3.52
N LEU A 197 -4.32 -21.98 -2.70
CA LEU A 197 -3.09 -21.31 -3.15
C LEU A 197 -2.21 -22.22 -4.02
N GLN A 198 -2.07 -23.52 -3.66
CA GLN A 198 -1.24 -24.46 -4.40
C GLN A 198 -1.82 -24.86 -5.77
N LEU A 199 -3.11 -24.62 -5.99
CA LEU A 199 -3.80 -24.91 -7.25
C LEU A 199 -3.76 -23.71 -8.21
N LEU A 200 -3.38 -22.52 -7.73
CA LEU A 200 -3.24 -21.36 -8.60
C LEU A 200 -2.07 -21.52 -9.55
N LEU A 201 -2.26 -21.07 -10.77
CA LEU A 201 -1.18 -20.96 -11.74
C LEU A 201 -0.10 -20.01 -11.23
N VAL A 202 1.14 -20.32 -11.53
CA VAL A 202 2.27 -19.41 -11.28
C VAL A 202 2.29 -18.38 -12.37
N LEU A 203 2.47 -17.10 -11.99
CA LEU A 203 2.62 -16.04 -12.96
C LEU A 203 3.97 -16.16 -13.67
N THR A 204 3.93 -16.43 -14.97
CA THR A 204 5.09 -16.43 -15.85
C THR A 204 4.79 -15.57 -17.08
N HIS A 205 5.81 -15.25 -17.85
CA HIS A 205 5.65 -14.55 -19.13
C HIS A 205 4.89 -15.35 -20.20
N GLU A 206 4.71 -16.67 -19.99
CA GLU A 206 4.02 -17.58 -20.90
C GLU A 206 2.49 -17.58 -20.70
N VAL A 207 1.99 -16.97 -19.63
CA VAL A 207 0.54 -16.87 -19.40
C VAL A 207 -0.11 -16.12 -20.57
N SER A 208 -1.14 -16.72 -21.16
CA SER A 208 -1.80 -16.20 -22.36
C SER A 208 -2.80 -15.08 -22.09
N ASP A 209 -3.29 -14.94 -20.85
CA ASP A 209 -4.22 -13.88 -20.48
C ASP A 209 -3.63 -12.50 -20.79
N ARG A 210 -4.48 -11.62 -21.33
CA ARG A 210 -4.08 -10.23 -21.60
C ARG A 210 -5.15 -9.27 -21.12
N TYR A 211 -4.70 -8.19 -20.50
CA TYR A 211 -5.53 -7.09 -20.03
C TYR A 211 -5.25 -5.86 -20.87
N ALA A 212 -6.22 -5.51 -21.70
CA ALA A 212 -6.17 -4.29 -22.49
C ALA A 212 -6.41 -3.09 -21.56
N ILE A 213 -5.47 -2.15 -21.55
CA ILE A 213 -5.57 -0.92 -20.79
C ILE A 213 -6.13 0.15 -21.70
N PRO A 214 -7.31 0.73 -21.41
CA PRO A 214 -7.88 1.79 -22.22
C PRO A 214 -7.05 3.09 -22.07
N PRO A 215 -7.09 3.99 -23.07
CA PRO A 215 -6.40 5.27 -23.00
C PRO A 215 -7.03 6.18 -21.92
N SER A 216 -6.22 7.03 -21.30
CA SER A 216 -6.68 8.12 -20.43
C SER A 216 -5.65 9.24 -20.33
N SER A 217 -6.12 10.43 -19.95
CA SER A 217 -5.25 11.56 -19.68
C SER A 217 -4.44 11.34 -18.39
N PRO A 218 -3.30 12.04 -18.20
CA PRO A 218 -2.55 11.99 -16.96
C PRO A 218 -3.44 12.29 -15.75
N ALA A 219 -3.28 11.52 -14.68
CA ALA A 219 -4.05 11.68 -13.46
C ALA A 219 -3.41 12.73 -12.55
N THR A 220 -4.26 13.49 -11.84
CA THR A 220 -3.82 14.44 -10.81
C THR A 220 -4.20 13.91 -9.44
N ILE A 221 -3.21 13.89 -8.54
CA ILE A 221 -3.39 13.55 -7.13
C ILE A 221 -3.29 14.85 -6.33
N THR A 222 -4.32 15.15 -5.54
CA THR A 222 -4.33 16.34 -4.66
C THR A 222 -4.20 15.88 -3.22
N TYR A 223 -3.18 16.38 -2.52
CA TYR A 223 -3.05 16.19 -1.08
C TYR A 223 -3.97 17.15 -0.34
N ALA A 224 -4.83 16.62 0.53
CA ALA A 224 -5.81 17.39 1.30
C ALA A 224 -5.50 17.37 2.81
N GLY A 225 -4.45 16.67 3.23
CA GLY A 225 -3.97 16.64 4.61
C GLY A 225 -3.10 17.86 4.96
N LEU A 226 -2.71 17.93 6.22
CA LEU A 226 -1.68 18.88 6.64
C LEU A 226 -0.32 18.38 6.12
N PRO A 227 0.53 19.24 5.53
CA PRO A 227 1.88 18.89 5.17
C PRO A 227 2.61 18.25 6.36
N LEU A 228 3.28 17.11 6.16
CA LEU A 228 3.89 16.35 7.27
C LEU A 228 4.95 17.16 8.03
N ASP A 229 5.70 17.99 7.33
CA ASP A 229 6.64 18.98 7.87
C ASP A 229 5.93 20.06 8.70
N ALA A 230 4.75 20.52 8.26
CA ALA A 230 3.95 21.49 9.02
C ALA A 230 3.32 20.89 10.30
N ILE A 231 3.11 19.56 10.35
CA ILE A 231 2.59 18.89 11.55
C ILE A 231 3.61 18.96 12.68
N GLU A 232 4.89 18.74 12.40
CA GLU A 232 5.95 18.82 13.41
C GLU A 232 6.07 20.24 13.97
N ASP A 233 6.05 21.24 13.12
CA ASP A 233 6.02 22.66 13.52
C ASP A 233 4.76 23.02 14.33
N ALA A 234 3.60 22.53 13.93
CA ALA A 234 2.34 22.74 14.64
C ALA A 234 2.34 22.08 16.02
N LEU A 235 2.89 20.88 16.12
CA LEU A 235 3.07 20.17 17.40
C LEU A 235 4.04 20.92 18.33
N GLN A 236 5.15 21.43 17.82
CA GLN A 236 6.10 22.22 18.62
C GLN A 236 5.50 23.51 19.15
N ARG A 237 4.61 24.15 18.38
CA ARG A 237 3.88 25.38 18.76
C ARG A 237 2.65 25.12 19.63
N SER A 238 2.21 23.86 19.72
CA SER A 238 1.02 23.48 20.48
C SER A 238 1.21 23.71 21.97
N VAL A 239 0.31 24.48 22.59
CA VAL A 239 0.28 24.72 24.03
C VAL A 239 0.15 23.40 24.82
N ALA A 240 -0.61 22.43 24.27
CA ALA A 240 -0.76 21.10 24.87
C ALA A 240 0.57 20.35 24.92
N MET A 241 1.36 20.39 23.84
CA MET A 241 2.67 19.75 23.78
C MET A 241 3.69 20.43 24.69
N GLN A 242 3.68 21.77 24.74
CA GLN A 242 4.53 22.53 25.66
C GLN A 242 4.20 22.22 27.12
N ASN A 243 2.91 22.13 27.48
CA ASN A 243 2.46 21.74 28.79
C ASN A 243 2.86 20.29 29.15
N ALA A 244 2.70 19.34 28.21
CA ALA A 244 3.11 17.96 28.37
C ALA A 244 4.64 17.84 28.60
N ARG A 245 5.45 18.55 27.79
CA ARG A 245 6.91 18.63 28.01
C ARG A 245 7.24 19.20 29.40
N GLY A 246 6.56 20.29 29.82
CA GLY A 246 6.74 20.88 31.13
C GLY A 246 6.42 19.91 32.29
N ILE A 247 5.41 19.07 32.15
CA ILE A 247 5.03 18.06 33.14
C ILE A 247 6.08 16.92 33.18
N LEU A 248 6.52 16.45 32.02
CA LEU A 248 7.53 15.39 31.91
C LEU A 248 8.88 15.83 32.46
N VAL A 249 9.33 17.05 32.14
CA VAL A 249 10.59 17.61 32.67
C VAL A 249 10.52 17.79 34.19
N ARG A 250 9.40 18.29 34.73
CA ARG A 250 9.21 18.42 36.18
C ARG A 250 9.23 17.06 36.91
N ASN A 251 8.68 16.03 36.31
CA ASN A 251 8.70 14.68 36.83
C ASN A 251 10.12 14.07 36.84
N GLN A 252 10.94 14.36 35.83
CA GLN A 252 12.34 13.92 35.79
C GLN A 252 13.18 14.62 36.89
N GLN A 253 12.92 15.90 37.14
CA GLN A 253 13.62 16.63 38.22
C GLN A 253 13.22 16.18 39.67
N LYS A 254 12.00 15.60 39.81
CA LYS A 254 11.54 15.06 41.12
C LYS A 254 12.03 13.65 41.40
N MET A 255 12.67 12.95 40.47
CA MET A 255 13.22 11.60 40.67
C MET A 255 14.64 11.58 41.30
N THR A 256 14.96 12.53 42.14
CA THR A 256 16.23 12.53 42.92
C THR A 256 16.18 11.67 44.19
N GLY A 257 15.10 10.93 44.40
CA GLY A 257 15.02 9.95 45.50
C GLY A 257 15.67 8.62 45.14
N ARG A 258 16.39 7.99 46.09
CA ARG A 258 16.83 6.61 45.92
C ARG A 258 15.62 5.72 45.70
N PRO A 259 15.62 4.82 44.68
CA PRO A 259 14.55 3.86 44.51
C PRO A 259 14.39 2.99 45.74
N VAL A 260 13.16 2.70 46.12
CA VAL A 260 12.80 1.95 47.34
C VAL A 260 13.36 0.50 47.30
N THR A 261 13.69 0.01 46.10
CA THR A 261 14.35 -1.27 45.87
C THR A 261 15.56 -1.10 44.95
N PRO A 262 16.64 -1.89 45.12
CA PRO A 262 17.79 -1.86 44.21
C PRO A 262 17.35 -2.15 42.78
N LEU A 263 17.78 -1.30 41.84
CA LEU A 263 17.49 -1.50 40.43
C LEU A 263 18.14 -2.80 39.93
N HIS A 264 17.35 -3.71 39.38
CA HIS A 264 17.86 -4.90 38.72
C HIS A 264 18.47 -4.50 37.38
N LYS A 265 19.48 -5.26 36.87
CA LYS A 265 20.16 -4.96 35.59
C LYS A 265 19.22 -4.72 34.42
N GLY A 266 18.03 -5.35 34.41
CA GLY A 266 16.98 -5.13 33.41
C GLY A 266 16.31 -3.75 33.49
N HIS A 267 16.19 -3.16 34.66
CA HIS A 267 15.60 -1.82 34.83
C HIS A 267 16.53 -0.71 34.34
N VAL A 268 17.86 -0.93 34.41
CA VAL A 268 18.88 0.02 33.94
C VAL A 268 18.88 0.07 32.38
N GLY A 269 18.64 -1.06 31.71
CA GLY A 269 18.50 -1.14 30.26
C GLY A 269 17.34 -0.29 29.76
N THR A 270 16.17 -0.43 30.40
CA THR A 270 14.94 0.29 29.99
C THR A 270 15.07 1.82 30.13
N ILE A 271 15.80 2.29 31.16
CA ILE A 271 16.05 3.73 31.35
C ILE A 271 17.04 4.27 30.32
N ARG A 272 18.03 3.47 29.91
CA ARG A 272 19.02 3.87 28.90
C ARG A 272 18.42 4.00 27.49
N ASP A 273 17.46 3.13 27.17
CA ASP A 273 16.75 3.18 25.87
C ASP A 273 15.79 4.39 25.79
N LEU A 274 15.25 4.86 26.92
CA LEU A 274 14.39 6.06 26.97
C LEU A 274 15.20 7.37 26.89
N VAL A 275 16.47 7.38 27.26
CA VAL A 275 17.32 8.58 27.20
C VAL A 275 18.01 8.75 25.85
N ASN A 276 18.15 7.68 25.05
CA ASN A 276 18.76 7.72 23.73
C ASN A 276 17.72 7.94 22.58
N CYS A 277 16.46 8.20 22.91
CA CYS A 277 15.41 8.59 21.96
C CYS A 277 15.08 10.09 22.02
N SER A 278 16.04 10.91 22.41
CA SER A 278 15.96 12.38 22.34
C SER A 278 16.94 12.92 21.30
#